data_08d4b01ba746b1e0c967ce22f8546c15
#
_entry.id   08d4b01ba746b1e0c967ce22f8546c15
#
_cell.length_a   1.000
_cell.length_b   1.000
_cell.length_c   1.000
_cell.angle_alpha   90.00
_cell.angle_beta   90.00
_cell.angle_gamma   90.00
#
_symmetry.space_group_name_H-M   'P 1'
#
loop_
_entity.id
_entity.type
_entity.pdbx_description
1 polymer ?
#
loop_
_entity_poly.entity_id
_entity_poly.type
_entity_poly.pdbx_seq_one_letter_code
_entity_poly.pdbx_strand_id
1 'polypeptide(L)'
;VTTLMLLLVPLSGCLQDDSPIDEVEEESLPAGIFVTGADGSPVDEPPLPLVFNFSDVGEDGAEPSIGVTSSGCIFFIAFEKVMRSCDHGASWEDVTGPLCAFQTNDPYGWVDPVTDRIFNVQMQGLQTSWICWSDDDGETWVGNPHDSGTTPLNDHIKLASGPWTSSGYGIGGQFSQTFYDQAVYYCYNKLAGIFCFTSFDGGATFEAGGQLFGLATTNGGLHGAITSAPDGTVY
;
A
#
# COMPACT_ATOMS: atom_id res chain seq x y z
N VAL A 1 29.51 -12.11 35.21
CA VAL A 1 29.67 -12.36 33.75
C VAL A 1 28.29 -12.79 33.27
N THR A 2 27.54 -11.84 32.74
CA THR A 2 26.18 -12.07 32.20
C THR A 2 26.30 -12.25 30.70
N THR A 3 26.10 -13.49 30.26
CA THR A 3 26.13 -13.84 28.84
C THR A 3 24.86 -13.33 28.17
N LEU A 4 25.00 -12.32 27.34
CA LEU A 4 23.93 -11.81 26.47
C LEU A 4 23.75 -12.80 25.30
N MET A 5 22.65 -13.54 25.33
CA MET A 5 22.30 -14.46 24.25
C MET A 5 21.59 -13.67 23.14
N LEU A 6 22.33 -13.35 22.08
CA LEU A 6 21.78 -12.72 20.89
C LEU A 6 21.00 -13.79 20.11
N LEU A 7 19.67 -13.75 20.16
CA LEU A 7 18.83 -14.55 19.26
C LEU A 7 18.88 -13.92 17.87
N LEU A 8 19.69 -14.48 17.00
CA LEU A 8 19.61 -14.23 15.56
C LEU A 8 18.36 -14.94 15.03
N VAL A 9 17.31 -14.18 14.79
CA VAL A 9 16.18 -14.64 13.99
C VAL A 9 16.66 -14.64 12.54
N PRO A 10 16.61 -15.75 11.80
CA PRO A 10 16.93 -15.72 10.40
C PRO A 10 15.87 -14.89 9.67
N LEU A 11 16.29 -13.78 9.07
CA LEU A 11 15.54 -13.10 8.04
C LEU A 11 15.33 -14.11 6.90
N SER A 12 14.10 -14.58 6.75
CA SER A 12 13.71 -15.36 5.58
C SER A 12 13.66 -14.42 4.39
N GLY A 13 14.82 -14.12 3.81
CA GLY A 13 14.91 -13.50 2.50
C GLY A 13 14.28 -14.46 1.50
N CYS A 14 13.48 -13.92 0.59
CA CYS A 14 13.13 -14.63 -0.63
C CYS A 14 14.44 -15.08 -1.29
N LEU A 15 14.67 -16.39 -1.32
CA LEU A 15 15.77 -16.94 -2.08
C LEU A 15 15.46 -16.71 -3.55
N GLN A 16 16.29 -15.93 -4.21
CA GLN A 16 16.28 -15.81 -5.66
C GLN A 16 16.63 -17.20 -6.21
N ASP A 17 15.65 -17.85 -6.79
CA ASP A 17 15.83 -19.12 -7.48
C ASP A 17 16.17 -18.78 -8.94
N ASP A 18 17.46 -18.84 -9.29
CA ASP A 18 17.98 -18.66 -10.65
C ASP A 18 17.73 -19.89 -11.56
N SER A 19 16.76 -20.73 -11.23
CA SER A 19 16.38 -21.84 -12.07
C SER A 19 15.75 -21.30 -13.37
N PRO A 20 16.14 -21.80 -14.54
CA PRO A 20 15.48 -21.43 -15.79
C PRO A 20 13.99 -21.77 -15.67
N ILE A 21 13.15 -20.83 -16.03
CA ILE A 21 11.70 -21.04 -16.09
C ILE A 21 11.48 -22.16 -17.12
N ASP A 22 11.20 -23.38 -16.63
CA ASP A 22 10.74 -24.46 -17.48
C ASP A 22 9.47 -23.99 -18.19
N GLU A 23 9.36 -24.27 -19.49
CA GLU A 23 8.17 -24.00 -20.27
C GLU A 23 6.96 -24.51 -19.49
N VAL A 24 6.11 -23.59 -19.03
CA VAL A 24 4.86 -23.95 -18.35
C VAL A 24 3.99 -24.63 -19.39
N GLU A 25 3.82 -25.95 -19.26
CA GLU A 25 2.78 -26.65 -20.03
C GLU A 25 1.45 -25.93 -19.81
N GLU A 26 0.76 -25.64 -20.90
CA GLU A 26 -0.53 -24.98 -20.95
C GLU A 26 -1.57 -25.85 -20.22
N GLU A 27 -1.57 -25.81 -18.87
CA GLU A 27 -2.64 -26.41 -18.09
C GLU A 27 -3.92 -25.64 -18.42
N SER A 28 -4.87 -26.33 -19.01
CA SER A 28 -6.20 -25.79 -19.30
C SER A 28 -6.81 -25.25 -18.01
N LEU A 29 -6.95 -23.92 -17.93
CA LEU A 29 -7.61 -23.26 -16.80
C LEU A 29 -9.00 -23.88 -16.59
N PRO A 30 -9.41 -24.11 -15.34
CA PRO A 30 -10.73 -24.65 -15.05
C PRO A 30 -11.80 -23.72 -15.64
N ALA A 31 -12.70 -24.30 -16.41
CA ALA A 31 -13.84 -23.61 -16.97
C ALA A 31 -14.67 -22.99 -15.84
N GLY A 32 -14.79 -21.65 -15.82
CA GLY A 32 -15.76 -21.00 -14.96
C GLY A 32 -15.32 -19.75 -14.22
N ILE A 33 -14.84 -18.71 -14.90
CA ILE A 33 -15.04 -17.36 -14.38
C ILE A 33 -16.41 -16.93 -14.92
N PHE A 34 -17.42 -16.97 -14.05
CA PHE A 34 -18.74 -16.43 -14.39
C PHE A 34 -18.67 -14.91 -14.26
N VAL A 35 -18.75 -14.20 -15.39
CA VAL A 35 -18.98 -12.76 -15.39
C VAL A 35 -20.48 -12.57 -15.22
N THR A 36 -20.89 -11.97 -14.10
CA THR A 36 -22.27 -11.54 -13.90
C THR A 36 -22.40 -10.09 -14.34
N GLY A 37 -23.49 -9.76 -15.03
CA GLY A 37 -23.86 -8.38 -15.28
C GLY A 37 -24.06 -7.59 -13.97
N ALA A 38 -24.09 -6.27 -14.05
CA ALA A 38 -24.29 -5.38 -12.89
C ALA A 38 -25.60 -5.67 -12.09
N ASP A 39 -26.52 -6.40 -12.68
CA ASP A 39 -27.79 -6.86 -12.09
C ASP A 39 -27.75 -8.30 -11.55
N GLY A 40 -26.59 -8.94 -11.59
CA GLY A 40 -26.39 -10.32 -11.14
C GLY A 40 -26.88 -11.38 -12.12
N SER A 41 -27.34 -11.01 -13.33
CA SER A 41 -27.74 -11.96 -14.36
C SER A 41 -26.53 -12.64 -15.00
N PRO A 42 -26.63 -13.94 -15.37
CA PRO A 42 -25.58 -14.59 -16.15
C PRO A 42 -25.42 -13.90 -17.51
N VAL A 43 -24.20 -13.58 -17.88
CA VAL A 43 -23.91 -13.11 -19.24
C VAL A 43 -23.78 -14.32 -20.12
N ASP A 44 -24.70 -14.46 -21.10
CA ASP A 44 -24.75 -15.60 -22.06
C ASP A 44 -23.64 -15.56 -23.12
N GLU A 45 -22.74 -14.54 -23.05
CA GLU A 45 -21.57 -14.51 -23.93
C GLU A 45 -20.44 -15.38 -23.34
N PRO A 46 -19.79 -16.21 -24.15
CA PRO A 46 -18.63 -16.95 -23.70
C PRO A 46 -17.59 -15.93 -23.18
N PRO A 47 -16.97 -16.17 -22.01
CA PRO A 47 -15.96 -15.27 -21.50
C PRO A 47 -14.90 -15.06 -22.58
N LEU A 48 -14.60 -13.79 -22.88
CA LEU A 48 -13.48 -13.46 -23.76
C LEU A 48 -12.24 -14.14 -23.18
N PRO A 49 -11.39 -14.72 -24.03
CA PRO A 49 -10.16 -15.32 -23.54
C PRO A 49 -9.38 -14.26 -22.76
N LEU A 50 -9.01 -14.60 -21.54
CA LEU A 50 -8.22 -13.72 -20.70
C LEU A 50 -6.83 -13.60 -21.35
N VAL A 51 -6.51 -12.42 -21.84
CA VAL A 51 -5.19 -12.15 -22.42
C VAL A 51 -4.35 -11.47 -21.36
N PHE A 52 -3.26 -12.12 -20.95
CA PHE A 52 -2.28 -11.50 -20.06
C PHE A 52 -1.20 -10.83 -20.89
N ASN A 53 -1.00 -9.54 -20.67
CA ASN A 53 0.13 -8.80 -21.20
C ASN A 53 1.14 -8.61 -20.08
N PHE A 54 2.38 -8.99 -20.34
CA PHE A 54 3.48 -8.77 -19.43
C PHE A 54 4.24 -7.51 -19.87
N SER A 55 4.57 -6.67 -18.92
CA SER A 55 5.34 -5.45 -19.13
C SER A 55 6.50 -5.43 -18.15
N ASP A 56 7.70 -5.20 -18.67
CA ASP A 56 8.87 -4.98 -17.85
C ASP A 56 8.86 -3.52 -17.36
N VAL A 57 8.83 -3.34 -16.05
CA VAL A 57 8.85 -2.01 -15.42
C VAL A 57 10.26 -1.40 -15.46
N GLY A 58 11.31 -2.24 -15.64
CA GLY A 58 12.70 -1.81 -15.69
C GLY A 58 13.34 -1.58 -14.32
N GLU A 59 12.65 -1.92 -13.23
CA GLU A 59 13.12 -1.79 -11.86
C GLU A 59 12.78 -3.04 -11.05
N ASP A 60 13.71 -3.47 -10.22
CA ASP A 60 13.49 -4.52 -9.25
C ASP A 60 12.70 -3.98 -8.05
N GLY A 61 12.01 -4.86 -7.32
CA GLY A 61 11.24 -4.46 -6.15
C GLY A 61 11.17 -5.52 -5.08
N ALA A 62 11.16 -5.08 -3.81
CA ALA A 62 10.69 -5.87 -2.69
C ALA A 62 9.35 -5.29 -2.23
N GLU A 63 8.40 -6.16 -1.90
CA GLU A 63 7.05 -5.79 -1.48
C GLU A 63 6.38 -4.74 -2.40
N PRO A 64 6.38 -4.95 -3.72
CA PRO A 64 5.88 -3.94 -4.63
C PRO A 64 4.39 -3.71 -4.45
N SER A 65 3.96 -2.48 -4.67
CA SER A 65 2.56 -2.10 -4.69
C SER A 65 2.22 -1.37 -5.99
N ILE A 66 0.97 -1.51 -6.39
CA ILE A 66 0.46 -0.93 -7.62
C ILE A 66 -0.84 -0.18 -7.36
N GLY A 67 -1.03 0.93 -8.04
CA GLY A 67 -2.27 1.69 -8.03
C GLY A 67 -2.55 2.29 -9.40
N VAL A 68 -3.80 2.65 -9.65
CA VAL A 68 -4.23 3.22 -10.92
C VAL A 68 -5.09 4.44 -10.64
N THR A 69 -4.79 5.56 -11.30
CA THR A 69 -5.59 6.77 -11.23
C THR A 69 -6.83 6.68 -12.13
N SER A 70 -7.78 7.58 -11.94
CA SER A 70 -8.98 7.67 -12.78
C SER A 70 -8.67 7.99 -14.25
N SER A 71 -7.53 8.61 -14.52
CA SER A 71 -7.00 8.86 -15.86
C SER A 71 -6.45 7.60 -16.55
N GLY A 72 -6.26 6.50 -15.79
CA GLY A 72 -5.69 5.23 -16.28
C GLY A 72 -4.16 5.16 -16.18
N CYS A 73 -3.50 6.13 -15.56
CA CYS A 73 -2.09 6.03 -15.28
C CYS A 73 -1.83 5.03 -14.16
N ILE A 74 -0.90 4.12 -14.38
CA ILE A 74 -0.49 3.06 -13.47
C ILE A 74 0.75 3.54 -12.71
N PHE A 75 0.74 3.38 -11.40
CA PHE A 75 1.89 3.66 -10.54
C PHE A 75 2.35 2.37 -9.89
N PHE A 76 3.63 2.05 -10.08
CA PHE A 76 4.30 0.92 -9.47
C PHE A 76 5.36 1.43 -8.51
N ILE A 77 5.30 1.00 -7.26
CA ILE A 77 6.22 1.44 -6.21
C ILE A 77 6.98 0.22 -5.71
N ALA A 78 8.31 0.32 -5.80
CA ALA A 78 9.22 -0.73 -5.39
C ALA A 78 10.55 -0.14 -4.92
N PHE A 79 11.04 -0.58 -3.78
CA PHE A 79 12.19 0.03 -3.11
C PHE A 79 12.02 1.55 -2.98
N GLU A 80 12.99 2.33 -3.48
CA GLU A 80 12.94 3.79 -3.47
C GLU A 80 12.27 4.40 -4.71
N LYS A 81 11.80 3.58 -5.65
CA LYS A 81 11.31 4.01 -6.95
C LYS A 81 9.80 4.10 -7.03
N VAL A 82 9.33 5.13 -7.71
CA VAL A 82 7.95 5.27 -8.17
C VAL A 82 7.99 5.32 -9.70
N MET A 83 7.49 4.26 -10.31
CA MET A 83 7.41 4.13 -11.76
C MET A 83 5.99 4.41 -12.23
N ARG A 84 5.84 5.21 -13.27
CA ARG A 84 4.56 5.58 -13.88
C ARG A 84 4.45 5.04 -15.30
N SER A 85 3.28 4.54 -15.65
CA SER A 85 2.88 4.25 -17.03
C SER A 85 1.50 4.81 -17.32
N CYS A 86 1.37 5.64 -18.36
CA CYS A 86 0.08 6.16 -18.81
C CYS A 86 -0.34 5.59 -20.19
N ASP A 87 0.28 4.49 -20.61
CA ASP A 87 0.03 3.80 -21.87
C ASP A 87 -0.26 2.30 -21.65
N HIS A 88 -0.92 1.97 -20.54
CA HIS A 88 -1.28 0.60 -20.17
C HIS A 88 -0.09 -0.34 -19.95
N GLY A 89 1.03 0.18 -19.48
CA GLY A 89 2.23 -0.58 -19.20
C GLY A 89 3.16 -0.76 -20.40
N ALA A 90 2.90 -0.11 -21.53
CA ALA A 90 3.76 -0.23 -22.71
C ALA A 90 5.11 0.49 -22.50
N SER A 91 5.13 1.56 -21.73
CA SER A 91 6.37 2.22 -21.29
C SER A 91 6.25 2.70 -19.85
N TRP A 92 7.41 2.82 -19.19
CA TRP A 92 7.50 3.25 -17.80
C TRP A 92 8.53 4.36 -17.66
N GLU A 93 8.25 5.29 -16.76
CA GLU A 93 9.15 6.40 -16.43
C GLU A 93 9.31 6.52 -14.91
N ASP A 94 10.51 6.88 -14.47
CA ASP A 94 10.81 7.16 -13.06
C ASP A 94 10.30 8.57 -12.69
N VAL A 95 9.27 8.62 -11.86
CA VAL A 95 8.68 9.85 -11.34
C VAL A 95 8.95 10.03 -9.84
N THR A 96 9.98 9.38 -9.34
CA THR A 96 10.34 9.43 -7.92
C THR A 96 10.69 10.85 -7.48
N GLY A 97 9.98 11.36 -6.50
CA GLY A 97 10.31 12.66 -5.92
C GLY A 97 11.66 12.62 -5.18
N PRO A 98 12.55 13.60 -5.36
CA PRO A 98 13.87 13.58 -4.74
C PRO A 98 13.85 13.59 -3.21
N LEU A 99 12.79 14.09 -2.60
CA LEU A 99 12.57 14.04 -1.16
C LEU A 99 11.93 12.73 -0.68
N CYS A 100 11.57 11.84 -1.60
CA CYS A 100 10.81 10.62 -1.37
C CYS A 100 11.52 9.37 -1.88
N ALA A 101 12.81 9.49 -2.19
CA ALA A 101 13.66 8.43 -2.70
C ALA A 101 14.54 7.86 -1.58
N PHE A 102 13.93 7.28 -0.55
CA PHE A 102 14.66 6.63 0.53
C PHE A 102 14.73 5.13 0.26
N GLN A 103 15.94 4.60 0.28
CA GLN A 103 16.12 3.16 0.13
C GLN A 103 15.46 2.42 1.29
N THR A 104 14.53 1.54 0.95
CA THR A 104 13.82 0.67 1.90
C THR A 104 13.47 -0.66 1.23
N ASN A 105 13.38 -1.73 2.03
CA ASN A 105 12.86 -3.01 1.58
C ASN A 105 11.35 -3.14 1.82
N ASP A 106 10.76 -2.18 2.54
CA ASP A 106 9.33 -2.13 2.86
C ASP A 106 8.72 -0.82 2.34
N PRO A 107 8.63 -0.64 1.02
CA PRO A 107 7.85 0.44 0.44
C PRO A 107 6.36 0.10 0.48
N TYR A 108 5.52 1.11 0.43
CA TYR A 108 4.10 0.92 0.19
C TYR A 108 3.53 2.06 -0.63
N GLY A 109 2.75 1.72 -1.64
CA GLY A 109 2.05 2.68 -2.47
C GLY A 109 0.54 2.53 -2.40
N TRP A 110 -0.15 3.65 -2.50
CA TRP A 110 -1.58 3.72 -2.56
C TRP A 110 -2.02 4.84 -3.49
N VAL A 111 -2.98 4.59 -4.36
CA VAL A 111 -3.68 5.63 -5.11
C VAL A 111 -5.06 5.78 -4.51
N ASP A 112 -5.38 6.99 -4.06
CA ASP A 112 -6.70 7.30 -3.54
C ASP A 112 -7.72 7.28 -4.68
N PRO A 113 -8.74 6.41 -4.63
CA PRO A 113 -9.66 6.22 -5.76
C PRO A 113 -10.62 7.38 -5.98
N VAL A 114 -10.66 8.38 -5.08
CA VAL A 114 -11.55 9.55 -5.16
C VAL A 114 -10.82 10.80 -5.63
N THR A 115 -9.60 10.98 -5.14
CA THR A 115 -8.82 12.21 -5.39
C THR A 115 -7.69 12.02 -6.39
N ASP A 116 -7.39 10.76 -6.76
CA ASP A 116 -6.21 10.36 -7.55
C ASP A 116 -4.86 10.71 -6.88
N ARG A 117 -4.87 11.11 -5.60
CA ARG A 117 -3.62 11.32 -4.86
C ARG A 117 -2.82 10.02 -4.77
N ILE A 118 -1.57 10.11 -5.16
CA ILE A 118 -0.63 8.99 -5.11
C ILE A 118 0.18 9.11 -3.82
N PHE A 119 0.16 8.07 -3.00
CA PHE A 119 0.99 7.98 -1.81
C PHE A 119 2.17 7.04 -2.07
N ASN A 120 3.35 7.48 -1.65
CA ASN A 120 4.57 6.69 -1.58
C ASN A 120 5.07 6.69 -0.13
N VAL A 121 5.02 5.55 0.53
CA VAL A 121 5.43 5.40 1.92
C VAL A 121 6.71 4.57 1.97
N GLN A 122 7.72 5.09 2.65
CA GLN A 122 9.04 4.50 2.73
C GLN A 122 9.42 4.29 4.19
N MET A 123 9.41 3.04 4.65
CA MET A 123 9.80 2.71 6.02
C MET A 123 11.30 2.83 6.20
N GLN A 124 11.72 3.43 7.31
CA GLN A 124 13.11 3.65 7.62
C GLN A 124 13.49 3.03 8.97
N GLY A 125 14.41 2.09 8.93
CA GLY A 125 15.04 1.50 10.10
C GLY A 125 14.08 0.80 11.07
N LEU A 126 12.92 0.32 10.58
CA LEU A 126 11.87 -0.29 11.39
C LEU A 126 11.34 0.64 12.49
N GLN A 127 11.43 1.95 12.31
CA GLN A 127 11.06 2.90 13.35
C GLN A 127 10.25 4.09 12.84
N THR A 128 10.59 4.63 11.68
CA THR A 128 9.90 5.78 11.10
C THR A 128 9.44 5.44 9.69
N SER A 129 8.51 6.23 9.18
CA SER A 129 8.14 6.19 7.78
C SER A 129 8.18 7.59 7.20
N TRP A 130 8.66 7.66 5.97
CA TRP A 130 8.55 8.87 5.18
C TRP A 130 7.32 8.72 4.29
N ILE A 131 6.32 9.56 4.52
CA ILE A 131 5.06 9.52 3.77
C ILE A 131 5.08 10.66 2.79
N CYS A 132 5.08 10.31 1.52
CA CYS A 132 5.03 11.25 0.42
C CYS A 132 3.70 11.14 -0.32
N TRP A 133 3.31 12.23 -0.95
CA TRP A 133 2.17 12.23 -1.86
C TRP A 133 2.38 13.17 -3.04
N SER A 134 1.68 12.86 -4.13
CA SER A 134 1.58 13.67 -5.33
C SER A 134 0.11 13.83 -5.73
N ASP A 135 -0.26 15.03 -6.17
CA ASP A 135 -1.59 15.38 -6.68
C ASP A 135 -1.57 15.69 -8.19
N ASP A 136 -0.44 15.42 -8.85
CA ASP A 136 -0.19 15.78 -10.24
C ASP A 136 0.51 14.64 -11.02
N ASP A 137 0.01 13.43 -10.83
CA ASP A 137 0.51 12.21 -11.49
C ASP A 137 2.03 11.98 -11.31
N GLY A 138 2.58 12.38 -10.16
CA GLY A 138 3.99 12.17 -9.82
C GLY A 138 4.94 13.25 -10.29
N GLU A 139 4.47 14.35 -10.88
CA GLU A 139 5.33 15.46 -11.33
C GLU A 139 5.95 16.21 -10.15
N THR A 140 5.15 16.43 -9.09
CA THR A 140 5.67 17.02 -7.85
C THR A 140 5.27 16.20 -6.63
N TRP A 141 6.13 16.22 -5.62
CA TRP A 141 5.96 15.44 -4.41
C TRP A 141 6.10 16.30 -3.16
N VAL A 142 5.23 16.05 -2.20
CA VAL A 142 5.33 16.56 -0.83
C VAL A 142 5.66 15.40 0.08
N GLY A 143 6.60 15.57 1.00
CA GLY A 143 7.03 14.52 1.91
C GLY A 143 6.98 14.95 3.36
N ASN A 144 6.54 14.04 4.23
CA ASN A 144 6.46 14.27 5.67
C ASN A 144 6.93 13.03 6.45
N PRO A 145 7.85 13.20 7.42
CA PRO A 145 8.23 12.09 8.29
C PRO A 145 7.10 11.76 9.27
N HIS A 146 6.82 10.49 9.43
CA HIS A 146 5.96 9.97 10.47
C HIS A 146 6.79 9.17 11.48
N ASP A 147 6.94 9.70 12.69
CA ASP A 147 7.61 9.00 13.78
C ASP A 147 6.61 8.11 14.53
N SER A 148 6.90 6.85 14.59
CA SER A 148 6.09 5.87 15.32
C SER A 148 6.34 5.86 16.84
N GLY A 149 7.09 6.80 17.34
CA GLY A 149 7.42 6.93 18.76
C GLY A 149 8.54 5.98 19.22
N THR A 150 8.63 5.77 20.52
CA THR A 150 9.76 5.09 21.17
C THR A 150 9.75 3.56 21.06
N THR A 151 8.69 2.95 20.54
CA THR A 151 8.60 1.49 20.40
C THR A 151 9.09 1.10 19.03
N PRO A 152 10.23 0.40 18.89
CA PRO A 152 10.78 -0.01 17.61
C PRO A 152 9.98 -1.14 16.99
N LEU A 153 10.40 -1.53 15.78
CA LEU A 153 9.90 -2.63 14.98
C LEU A 153 8.51 -2.34 14.38
N ASN A 154 8.45 -1.24 13.62
CA ASN A 154 7.41 -1.07 12.64
C ASN A 154 7.70 -2.00 11.47
N ASP A 155 6.69 -2.68 11.02
CA ASP A 155 6.81 -3.63 9.94
C ASP A 155 5.47 -3.76 9.23
N HIS A 156 5.46 -4.21 7.98
CA HIS A 156 4.26 -4.38 7.18
C HIS A 156 3.36 -3.14 7.18
N ILE A 157 3.92 -2.02 6.79
CA ILE A 157 3.18 -0.76 6.66
C ILE A 157 2.08 -0.88 5.61
N LYS A 158 0.91 -0.33 5.92
CA LYS A 158 -0.21 -0.25 4.98
C LYS A 158 -0.87 1.12 5.09
N LEU A 159 -1.34 1.62 3.95
CA LEU A 159 -2.08 2.86 3.86
C LEU A 159 -3.34 2.62 3.03
N ALA A 160 -4.42 3.24 3.42
CA ALA A 160 -5.67 3.28 2.66
C ALA A 160 -6.36 4.62 2.88
N SER A 161 -7.25 4.98 1.99
CA SER A 161 -8.14 6.11 2.14
C SER A 161 -9.59 5.67 2.05
N GLY A 162 -10.49 6.49 2.58
CA GLY A 162 -11.91 6.23 2.51
C GLY A 162 -12.74 7.40 2.99
N PRO A 163 -14.07 7.31 2.77
CA PRO A 163 -14.96 8.41 3.09
C PRO A 163 -14.98 8.70 4.59
N TRP A 164 -15.26 9.95 4.91
CA TRP A 164 -15.48 10.40 6.27
C TRP A 164 -16.73 9.74 6.84
N THR A 165 -16.63 9.23 8.07
CA THR A 165 -17.83 8.83 8.81
C THR A 165 -18.39 10.03 9.57
N SER A 166 -19.69 10.28 9.46
CA SER A 166 -20.36 11.39 10.14
C SER A 166 -20.36 11.27 11.67
N SER A 167 -19.98 10.13 12.22
CA SER A 167 -20.17 9.79 13.64
C SER A 167 -18.90 9.79 14.49
N GLY A 168 -17.72 10.02 13.93
CA GLY A 168 -16.51 9.62 14.65
C GLY A 168 -15.54 10.71 15.05
N TYR A 169 -15.62 11.87 14.47
CA TYR A 169 -14.51 12.80 14.64
C TYR A 169 -14.98 14.16 15.12
N GLY A 170 -14.53 14.50 16.32
CA GLY A 170 -14.78 15.77 16.95
C GLY A 170 -14.33 16.97 16.10
N ILE A 171 -14.17 18.10 16.70
CA ILE A 171 -13.91 19.41 16.07
C ILE A 171 -12.84 19.36 14.96
N GLY A 172 -11.85 18.47 15.05
CA GLY A 172 -10.82 18.26 14.01
C GLY A 172 -11.39 17.75 12.68
N GLY A 173 -12.31 16.78 12.69
CA GLY A 173 -12.87 16.18 11.48
C GLY A 173 -13.66 17.17 10.60
N GLN A 174 -14.36 18.12 11.18
CA GLN A 174 -15.09 19.12 10.41
C GLN A 174 -14.19 20.12 9.67
N PHE A 175 -13.02 20.43 10.22
CA PHE A 175 -12.08 21.33 9.57
C PHE A 175 -11.25 20.62 8.49
N SER A 176 -11.00 19.35 8.65
CA SER A 176 -10.14 18.57 7.76
C SER A 176 -10.79 18.26 6.42
N GLN A 177 -12.08 18.05 6.37
CA GLN A 177 -12.85 17.91 5.11
C GLN A 177 -12.70 19.14 4.19
N THR A 178 -12.20 20.27 4.70
CA THR A 178 -11.92 21.45 3.91
C THR A 178 -10.60 21.34 3.14
N PHE A 179 -9.70 20.44 3.57
CA PHE A 179 -8.36 20.31 3.03
C PHE A 179 -8.15 19.03 2.21
N TYR A 180 -8.90 17.98 2.54
CA TYR A 180 -8.84 16.73 1.82
C TYR A 180 -10.16 15.97 1.93
N ASP A 181 -10.61 15.38 0.82
CA ASP A 181 -11.96 14.81 0.72
C ASP A 181 -12.11 13.44 1.38
N GLN A 182 -10.99 12.79 1.73
CA GLN A 182 -10.97 11.45 2.31
C GLN A 182 -10.22 11.43 3.65
N ALA A 183 -10.59 10.49 4.52
CA ALA A 183 -9.73 10.09 5.63
C ALA A 183 -8.61 9.19 5.10
N VAL A 184 -7.38 9.38 5.58
CA VAL A 184 -6.25 8.53 5.25
C VAL A 184 -5.84 7.75 6.49
N TYR A 185 -5.78 6.43 6.36
CA TYR A 185 -5.41 5.50 7.42
C TYR A 185 -4.03 4.95 7.15
N TYR A 186 -3.16 5.01 8.15
CA TYR A 186 -1.83 4.46 8.12
C TYR A 186 -1.65 3.47 9.26
N CYS A 187 -1.40 2.22 8.93
CA CYS A 187 -1.28 1.14 9.91
C CYS A 187 0.03 0.38 9.74
N TYR A 188 0.54 -0.15 10.84
CA TYR A 188 1.73 -0.98 10.86
C TYR A 188 1.73 -1.91 12.08
N ASN A 189 2.51 -2.98 11.97
CA ASN A 189 2.78 -3.86 13.09
C ASN A 189 3.89 -3.29 13.96
N LYS A 190 3.74 -3.51 15.27
CA LYS A 190 4.80 -3.40 16.27
C LYS A 190 4.90 -4.71 17.03
N LEU A 191 5.96 -4.87 17.83
CA LEU A 191 6.07 -6.03 18.74
C LEU A 191 4.83 -6.25 19.62
N ALA A 192 4.13 -5.18 19.96
CA ALA A 192 2.97 -5.23 20.86
C ALA A 192 1.63 -5.46 20.14
N GLY A 193 1.60 -5.48 18.80
CA GLY A 193 0.40 -5.64 18.00
C GLY A 193 0.30 -4.63 16.86
N ILE A 194 -0.91 -4.43 16.37
CA ILE A 194 -1.21 -3.55 15.23
C ILE A 194 -1.60 -2.16 15.74
N PHE A 195 -0.99 -1.14 15.19
CA PHE A 195 -1.26 0.26 15.48
C PHE A 195 -1.70 0.98 14.21
N CYS A 196 -2.69 1.85 14.36
CA CYS A 196 -3.19 2.67 13.27
C CYS A 196 -3.24 4.14 13.66
N PHE A 197 -3.11 4.97 12.64
CA PHE A 197 -3.15 6.41 12.68
C PHE A 197 -4.10 6.91 11.61
N THR A 198 -4.73 8.04 11.84
CA THR A 198 -5.66 8.63 10.90
C THR A 198 -5.18 10.04 10.55
N SER A 199 -5.15 10.34 9.27
CA SER A 199 -4.93 11.69 8.77
C SER A 199 -6.26 12.25 8.27
N PHE A 200 -6.47 13.51 8.60
CA PHE A 200 -7.64 14.28 8.21
C PHE A 200 -7.31 15.37 7.18
N ASP A 201 -6.05 15.50 6.83
CA ASP A 201 -5.50 16.52 5.93
C ASP A 201 -4.71 15.90 4.76
N GLY A 202 -5.09 14.67 4.40
CA GLY A 202 -4.53 13.99 3.24
C GLY A 202 -3.09 13.50 3.40
N GLY A 203 -2.67 13.18 4.62
CA GLY A 203 -1.35 12.64 4.91
C GLY A 203 -0.35 13.65 5.45
N ALA A 204 -0.74 14.93 5.60
CA ALA A 204 0.15 15.95 6.12
C ALA A 204 0.39 15.80 7.63
N THR A 205 -0.65 15.44 8.39
CA THR A 205 -0.52 15.07 9.80
C THR A 205 -1.31 13.82 10.13
N PHE A 206 -0.88 13.08 11.15
CA PHE A 206 -1.55 11.87 11.60
C PHE A 206 -1.85 11.93 13.09
N GLU A 207 -3.09 11.62 13.44
CA GLU A 207 -3.53 11.42 14.83
C GLU A 207 -3.46 9.94 15.18
N ALA A 208 -2.97 9.63 16.39
CA ALA A 208 -2.88 8.26 16.84
C ALA A 208 -4.27 7.68 17.12
N GLY A 209 -4.67 6.68 16.33
CA GLY A 209 -5.85 5.84 16.60
C GLY A 209 -5.58 4.82 17.70
N GLY A 210 -4.31 4.55 17.97
CA GLY A 210 -3.87 3.64 19.01
C GLY A 210 -3.68 2.19 18.55
N GLN A 211 -3.54 1.32 19.52
CA GLN A 211 -3.41 -0.11 19.28
C GLN A 211 -4.78 -0.72 19.00
N LEU A 212 -4.97 -1.24 17.78
CA LEU A 212 -6.22 -1.91 17.40
C LEU A 212 -6.26 -3.35 17.91
N PHE A 213 -5.16 -4.09 17.74
CA PHE A 213 -5.06 -5.48 18.13
C PHE A 213 -3.76 -5.71 18.92
N GLY A 214 -3.88 -6.44 20.02
CA GLY A 214 -2.72 -6.87 20.79
C GLY A 214 -2.10 -8.15 20.24
N LEU A 215 -0.88 -8.44 20.67
CA LEU A 215 -0.11 -9.61 20.25
C LEU A 215 -0.86 -10.94 20.47
N ALA A 216 -1.65 -11.04 21.55
CA ALA A 216 -2.46 -12.23 21.84
C ALA A 216 -3.59 -12.45 20.82
N THR A 217 -4.10 -11.37 20.21
CA THR A 217 -5.17 -11.45 19.21
C THR A 217 -4.63 -11.82 17.83
N THR A 218 -3.42 -11.34 17.52
CA THR A 218 -2.79 -11.59 16.21
C THR A 218 -1.98 -12.88 16.17
N ASN A 219 -1.84 -13.60 17.31
CA ASN A 219 -0.95 -14.77 17.43
C ASN A 219 0.48 -14.49 16.95
N GLY A 220 0.94 -13.25 17.06
CA GLY A 220 2.24 -12.85 16.52
C GLY A 220 2.29 -12.74 15.00
N GLY A 221 1.14 -12.84 14.32
CA GLY A 221 1.06 -12.64 12.88
C GLY A 221 1.12 -11.17 12.52
N LEU A 222 1.56 -10.91 11.28
CA LEU A 222 1.56 -9.59 10.68
C LEU A 222 0.20 -9.35 10.02
N HIS A 223 -0.28 -8.10 10.02
CA HIS A 223 -1.50 -7.79 9.29
C HIS A 223 -1.23 -7.78 7.77
N GLY A 224 -2.23 -8.11 6.96
CA GLY A 224 -2.07 -8.24 5.52
C GLY A 224 -2.43 -6.97 4.76
N ALA A 225 -3.65 -6.48 4.94
CA ALA A 225 -4.20 -5.37 4.18
C ALA A 225 -5.07 -4.49 5.06
N ILE A 226 -5.31 -3.28 4.59
CA ILE A 226 -6.31 -2.35 5.12
C ILE A 226 -7.16 -1.83 3.96
N THR A 227 -8.44 -1.70 4.17
CA THR A 227 -9.35 -1.12 3.20
C THR A 227 -10.50 -0.40 3.90
N SER A 228 -11.15 0.49 3.18
CA SER A 228 -12.33 1.22 3.67
C SER A 228 -13.55 0.89 2.82
N ALA A 229 -14.67 0.67 3.47
CA ALA A 229 -15.96 0.51 2.80
C ALA A 229 -16.59 1.89 2.47
N PRO A 230 -17.59 1.93 1.58
CA PRO A 230 -18.28 3.17 1.21
C PRO A 230 -18.97 3.92 2.36
N ASP A 231 -19.22 3.25 3.48
CA ASP A 231 -19.77 3.86 4.70
C ASP A 231 -18.69 4.41 5.65
N GLY A 232 -17.40 4.30 5.27
CA GLY A 232 -16.25 4.71 6.07
C GLY A 232 -15.80 3.67 7.10
N THR A 233 -16.38 2.48 7.13
CA THR A 233 -15.90 1.39 7.98
C THR A 233 -14.56 0.89 7.45
N VAL A 234 -13.59 0.77 8.34
CA VAL A 234 -12.24 0.28 8.02
C VAL A 234 -12.09 -1.19 8.42
N TYR A 235 -11.54 -1.99 7.51
CA TYR A 235 -11.30 -3.42 7.66
C TYR A 235 -9.82 -3.76 7.58
#